data_3ae94fce715aa0ebd81719fab8904c2c
#
_entry.id   3ae94fce715aa0ebd81719fab8904c2c
#
_cell.length_a   1.000
_cell.length_b   1.000
_cell.length_c   1.000
_cell.angle_alpha   90.00
_cell.angle_beta   90.00
_cell.angle_gamma   90.00
#
_symmetry.space_group_name_H-M   'P 1'
#
loop_
_entity.id
_entity.type
_entity.pdbx_description
1 polymer ?
#
loop_
_entity_poly.entity_id
_entity_poly.type
_entity_poly.pdbx_seq_one_letter_code
_entity_poly.pdbx_strand_id
1 'polypeptide(L)'
;MAKERTKKMSPQRQIERLWSEVLETKSIGYLLRAKIEQNLALLISNINSSFMGNRQLANQNTEDIQYSLRKIIESRVDDNGNIDEHLLFSLNAAFIEHRSKLNRRINDVSAELNEVNNKLLSIHRKVMKSNDEIIKFNTKNLEVAYNFIMGGDSKADAKTLSAEDIDIKCAALSKQNEQNNKNTSKLMKIVNEALDNTIEAQSQVSEKRERIFENRRVIMGIRKDIELFTDE
;
A
#
# COMPACT_ATOMS: atom_id res chain seq x y z
N MET A 1 57.04 20.48 -10.04
CA MET A 1 55.68 20.00 -9.67
C MET A 1 54.78 21.22 -9.45
N ALA A 2 53.99 21.59 -10.42
CA ALA A 2 53.04 22.71 -10.32
C ALA A 2 51.82 22.24 -9.51
N LYS A 3 51.57 22.84 -8.35
CA LYS A 3 50.32 22.66 -7.60
C LYS A 3 49.18 23.26 -8.44
N GLU A 4 48.34 22.39 -9.02
CA GLU A 4 47.04 22.81 -9.55
C GLU A 4 46.28 23.54 -8.46
N ARG A 5 46.21 24.87 -8.58
CA ARG A 5 45.29 25.70 -7.80
C ARG A 5 43.89 25.37 -8.29
N THR A 6 43.23 24.48 -7.62
CA THR A 6 41.74 24.31 -7.81
C THR A 6 41.09 25.66 -7.61
N LYS A 7 40.63 26.24 -8.71
CA LYS A 7 39.99 27.56 -8.76
C LYS A 7 38.74 27.52 -7.90
N LYS A 8 38.79 28.16 -6.72
CA LYS A 8 37.65 28.19 -5.79
C LYS A 8 36.43 28.77 -6.53
N MET A 9 35.32 28.03 -6.53
CA MET A 9 34.10 28.43 -7.21
C MET A 9 33.53 29.69 -6.55
N SER A 10 33.00 30.64 -7.36
CA SER A 10 32.40 31.86 -6.79
C SER A 10 31.14 31.50 -5.96
N PRO A 11 30.80 32.28 -4.90
CA PRO A 11 29.63 32.01 -4.07
C PRO A 11 28.34 31.90 -4.88
N GLN A 12 28.18 32.72 -5.90
CA GLN A 12 27.01 32.66 -6.78
C GLN A 12 26.89 31.30 -7.51
N ARG A 13 27.98 30.80 -8.11
CA ARG A 13 27.99 29.48 -8.77
C ARG A 13 27.76 28.32 -7.80
N GLN A 14 28.21 28.48 -6.54
CA GLN A 14 27.94 27.47 -5.50
C GLN A 14 26.44 27.42 -5.17
N ILE A 15 25.78 28.56 -5.04
CA ILE A 15 24.34 28.66 -4.81
C ILE A 15 23.55 28.10 -5.98
N GLU A 16 23.92 28.46 -7.22
CA GLU A 16 23.26 27.94 -8.43
C GLU A 16 23.37 26.42 -8.55
N ARG A 17 24.56 25.87 -8.26
CA ARG A 17 24.77 24.43 -8.21
C ARG A 17 23.91 23.74 -7.15
N LEU A 18 23.93 24.28 -5.93
CA LEU A 18 23.13 23.73 -4.82
C LEU A 18 21.64 23.78 -5.14
N TRP A 19 21.16 24.87 -5.77
CA TRP A 19 19.79 24.98 -6.22
C TRP A 19 19.42 23.89 -7.22
N SER A 20 20.26 23.62 -8.19
CA SER A 20 20.07 22.53 -9.17
C SER A 20 20.02 21.16 -8.48
N GLU A 21 20.95 20.88 -7.56
CA GLU A 21 20.98 19.65 -6.77
C GLU A 21 19.71 19.45 -5.92
N VAL A 22 19.18 20.51 -5.32
CA VAL A 22 17.94 20.48 -4.52
C VAL A 22 16.72 20.23 -5.41
N LEU A 23 16.68 20.84 -6.60
CA LEU A 23 15.59 20.58 -7.57
C LEU A 23 15.59 19.14 -8.07
N GLU A 24 16.75 18.57 -8.35
CA GLU A 24 16.89 17.17 -8.73
C GLU A 24 16.39 16.24 -7.62
N THR A 25 16.84 16.46 -6.39
CA THR A 25 16.38 15.70 -5.21
C THR A 25 14.85 15.77 -5.05
N LYS A 26 14.28 16.94 -5.25
CA LYS A 26 12.83 17.16 -5.23
C LYS A 26 12.12 16.34 -6.30
N SER A 27 12.63 16.33 -7.53
CA SER A 27 12.07 15.56 -8.65
C SER A 27 12.07 14.04 -8.33
N ILE A 28 13.17 13.51 -7.82
CA ILE A 28 13.28 12.10 -7.42
C ILE A 28 12.30 11.80 -6.28
N GLY A 29 12.12 12.72 -5.32
CA GLY A 29 11.15 12.60 -4.24
C GLY A 29 9.71 12.48 -4.73
N TYR A 30 9.31 13.26 -5.74
CA TYR A 30 7.98 13.14 -6.35
C TYR A 30 7.79 11.81 -7.09
N LEU A 31 8.81 11.34 -7.82
CA LEU A 31 8.75 10.05 -8.49
C LEU A 31 8.61 8.89 -7.48
N LEU A 32 9.35 8.96 -6.37
CA LEU A 32 9.24 7.98 -5.28
C LEU A 32 7.82 7.97 -4.71
N ARG A 33 7.25 9.14 -4.45
CA ARG A 33 5.88 9.27 -3.95
C ARG A 33 4.87 8.66 -4.92
N ALA A 34 4.96 8.95 -6.22
CA ALA A 34 4.06 8.40 -7.22
C ALA A 34 4.10 6.86 -7.24
N LYS A 35 5.28 6.27 -7.13
CA LYS A 35 5.44 4.81 -7.05
C LYS A 35 4.85 4.21 -5.78
N ILE A 36 4.99 4.90 -4.64
CA ILE A 36 4.37 4.46 -3.36
C ILE A 36 2.84 4.49 -3.48
N GLU A 37 2.28 5.56 -4.06
CA GLU A 37 0.82 5.69 -4.27
C GLU A 37 0.30 4.61 -5.23
N GLN A 38 1.03 4.30 -6.30
CA GLN A 38 0.71 3.20 -7.22
C GLN A 38 0.71 1.85 -6.49
N ASN A 39 1.75 1.56 -5.71
CA ASN A 39 1.85 0.32 -4.95
C ASN A 39 0.69 0.18 -3.94
N LEU A 40 0.36 1.26 -3.24
CA LEU A 40 -0.76 1.27 -2.30
C LEU A 40 -2.10 0.98 -3.00
N ALA A 41 -2.35 1.57 -4.18
CA ALA A 41 -3.55 1.32 -4.97
C ALA A 41 -3.64 -0.16 -5.39
N LEU A 42 -2.54 -0.75 -5.84
CA LEU A 42 -2.48 -2.17 -6.20
C LEU A 42 -2.72 -3.09 -4.99
N LEU A 43 -2.13 -2.79 -3.84
CA LEU A 43 -2.34 -3.54 -2.60
C LEU A 43 -3.81 -3.53 -2.18
N ILE A 44 -4.47 -2.36 -2.21
CA ILE A 44 -5.89 -2.24 -1.90
C ILE A 44 -6.73 -3.04 -2.89
N SER A 45 -6.42 -2.96 -4.19
CA SER A 45 -7.08 -3.75 -5.22
C SER A 45 -6.94 -5.25 -4.99
N ASN A 46 -5.73 -5.73 -4.65
CA ASN A 46 -5.46 -7.14 -4.36
C ASN A 46 -6.23 -7.62 -3.13
N ILE A 47 -6.26 -6.83 -2.07
CA ILE A 47 -7.01 -7.15 -0.84
C ILE A 47 -8.50 -7.24 -1.17
N ASN A 48 -9.07 -6.27 -1.88
CA ASN A 48 -10.48 -6.29 -2.26
C ASN A 48 -10.81 -7.49 -3.14
N SER A 49 -10.01 -7.79 -4.14
CA SER A 49 -10.21 -8.93 -5.03
C SER A 49 -10.12 -10.27 -4.29
N SER A 50 -9.18 -10.39 -3.38
CA SER A 50 -9.01 -11.60 -2.57
C SER A 50 -10.12 -11.77 -1.54
N PHE A 51 -10.51 -10.69 -0.85
CA PHE A 51 -11.46 -10.73 0.25
C PHE A 51 -12.91 -10.70 -0.23
N MET A 52 -13.28 -9.72 -1.05
CA MET A 52 -14.67 -9.55 -1.49
C MET A 52 -15.02 -10.48 -2.65
N GLY A 53 -14.09 -10.70 -3.57
CA GLY A 53 -14.33 -11.54 -4.75
C GLY A 53 -14.10 -13.03 -4.48
N ASN A 54 -12.86 -13.43 -4.29
CA ASN A 54 -12.48 -14.84 -4.21
C ASN A 54 -13.09 -15.55 -3.00
N ARG A 55 -13.10 -14.89 -1.85
CA ARG A 55 -13.64 -15.45 -0.63
C ARG A 55 -15.14 -15.63 -0.68
N GLN A 56 -15.88 -14.65 -1.19
CA GLN A 56 -17.33 -14.76 -1.32
C GLN A 56 -17.71 -15.94 -2.21
N LEU A 57 -17.05 -16.07 -3.36
CA LEU A 57 -17.27 -17.21 -4.26
C LEU A 57 -16.89 -18.56 -3.63
N ALA A 58 -15.76 -18.60 -2.90
CA ALA A 58 -15.37 -19.83 -2.21
C ALA A 58 -16.36 -20.22 -1.10
N ASN A 59 -16.92 -19.24 -0.37
CA ASN A 59 -17.97 -19.51 0.62
C ASN A 59 -19.26 -20.04 -0.03
N GLN A 60 -19.69 -19.42 -1.14
CA GLN A 60 -20.83 -19.94 -1.91
C GLN A 60 -20.61 -21.36 -2.38
N ASN A 61 -19.43 -21.68 -2.92
CA ASN A 61 -19.08 -23.05 -3.29
C ASN A 61 -19.18 -24.02 -2.10
N THR A 62 -18.76 -23.58 -0.92
CA THR A 62 -18.86 -24.39 0.31
C THR A 62 -20.32 -24.63 0.70
N GLU A 63 -21.18 -23.62 0.58
CA GLU A 63 -22.62 -23.73 0.86
C GLU A 63 -23.32 -24.65 -0.14
N ASP A 64 -22.99 -24.53 -1.41
CA ASP A 64 -23.55 -25.39 -2.46
C ASP A 64 -23.10 -26.87 -2.29
N ILE A 65 -21.86 -27.12 -1.90
CA ILE A 65 -21.37 -28.46 -1.54
C ILE A 65 -22.14 -29.02 -0.35
N GLN A 66 -22.30 -28.22 0.71
CA GLN A 66 -23.06 -28.61 1.92
C GLN A 66 -24.50 -28.95 1.58
N TYR A 67 -25.14 -28.15 0.75
CA TYR A 67 -26.52 -28.39 0.28
C TYR A 67 -26.60 -29.72 -0.49
N SER A 68 -25.70 -29.92 -1.45
CA SER A 68 -25.66 -31.14 -2.27
C SER A 68 -25.45 -32.40 -1.45
N LEU A 69 -24.50 -32.37 -0.51
CA LEU A 69 -24.23 -33.49 0.39
C LEU A 69 -25.43 -33.80 1.30
N ARG A 70 -26.10 -32.76 1.82
CA ARG A 70 -27.33 -32.95 2.62
C ARG A 70 -28.40 -33.63 1.80
N LYS A 71 -28.64 -33.21 0.56
CA LYS A 71 -29.61 -33.83 -0.35
C LYS A 71 -29.29 -35.32 -0.63
N ILE A 72 -28.02 -35.65 -0.87
CA ILE A 72 -27.59 -37.05 -1.07
C ILE A 72 -27.85 -37.88 0.19
N ILE A 73 -27.59 -37.36 1.38
CA ILE A 73 -27.83 -38.07 2.64
C ILE A 73 -29.33 -38.25 2.88
N GLU A 74 -30.13 -37.20 2.68
CA GLU A 74 -31.59 -37.27 2.81
C GLU A 74 -32.25 -38.22 1.82
N SER A 75 -31.67 -38.43 0.62
CA SER A 75 -32.16 -39.41 -0.37
C SER A 75 -31.77 -40.85 -0.06
N ARG A 76 -30.81 -41.07 0.85
CA ARG A 76 -30.38 -42.41 1.31
C ARG A 76 -31.07 -42.76 2.61
N VAL A 77 -32.35 -43.10 2.50
CA VAL A 77 -33.15 -43.56 3.63
C VAL A 77 -32.96 -45.07 3.72
N ASP A 78 -32.80 -45.64 4.94
CA ASP A 78 -32.74 -47.05 5.14
C ASP A 78 -34.12 -47.73 4.89
N ASP A 79 -34.15 -49.07 4.86
CA ASP A 79 -35.38 -49.84 4.65
C ASP A 79 -36.48 -49.55 5.69
N ASN A 80 -36.13 -48.89 6.80
CA ASN A 80 -37.03 -48.47 7.87
C ASN A 80 -37.44 -46.97 7.77
N GLY A 81 -36.96 -46.27 6.76
CA GLY A 81 -37.27 -44.85 6.58
C GLY A 81 -36.40 -43.89 7.39
N ASN A 82 -35.26 -44.36 7.97
CA ASN A 82 -34.38 -43.52 8.77
C ASN A 82 -33.24 -42.96 7.95
N ILE A 83 -32.90 -41.71 8.20
CA ILE A 83 -31.73 -41.01 7.66
C ILE A 83 -30.51 -41.35 8.53
N ASP A 84 -29.34 -41.51 7.91
CA ASP A 84 -28.07 -41.63 8.65
C ASP A 84 -27.72 -40.34 9.41
N GLU A 85 -28.30 -40.20 10.61
CA GLU A 85 -28.11 -39.04 11.48
C GLU A 85 -26.64 -38.87 11.88
N HIS A 86 -25.89 -39.98 12.03
CA HIS A 86 -24.46 -39.96 12.37
C HIS A 86 -23.61 -39.29 11.27
N LEU A 87 -23.90 -39.63 10.00
CA LEU A 87 -23.21 -39.02 8.86
C LEU A 87 -23.57 -37.55 8.74
N LEU A 88 -24.84 -37.21 8.91
CA LEU A 88 -25.32 -35.80 8.88
C LEU A 88 -24.69 -34.96 10.01
N PHE A 89 -24.61 -35.52 11.22
CA PHE A 89 -23.94 -34.84 12.35
C PHE A 89 -22.46 -34.62 12.10
N SER A 90 -21.74 -35.64 11.62
CA SER A 90 -20.30 -35.57 11.30
C SER A 90 -20.03 -34.50 10.22
N LEU A 91 -20.86 -34.41 9.20
CA LEU A 91 -20.78 -33.43 8.14
C LEU A 91 -20.96 -32.01 8.70
N ASN A 92 -22.01 -31.79 9.49
CA ASN A 92 -22.27 -30.49 10.10
C ASN A 92 -21.14 -30.06 11.04
N ALA A 93 -20.55 -30.96 11.81
CA ALA A 93 -19.43 -30.70 12.69
C ALA A 93 -18.19 -30.24 11.88
N ALA A 94 -17.87 -30.91 10.77
CA ALA A 94 -16.78 -30.56 9.89
C ALA A 94 -16.96 -29.13 9.28
N PHE A 95 -18.18 -28.79 8.85
CA PHE A 95 -18.49 -27.44 8.34
C PHE A 95 -18.38 -26.37 9.43
N ILE A 96 -18.85 -26.64 10.64
CA ILE A 96 -18.73 -25.70 11.78
C ILE A 96 -17.25 -25.46 12.10
N GLU A 97 -16.44 -26.51 12.16
CA GLU A 97 -15.00 -26.40 12.41
C GLU A 97 -14.31 -25.58 11.32
N HIS A 98 -14.60 -25.85 10.04
CA HIS A 98 -14.05 -25.09 8.93
C HIS A 98 -14.42 -23.61 9.01
N ARG A 99 -15.68 -23.27 9.24
CA ARG A 99 -16.15 -21.88 9.39
C ARG A 99 -15.50 -21.18 10.58
N SER A 100 -15.33 -21.89 11.71
CA SER A 100 -14.64 -21.34 12.89
C SER A 100 -13.18 -20.98 12.57
N LYS A 101 -12.46 -21.87 11.90
CA LYS A 101 -11.09 -21.58 11.43
C LYS A 101 -11.02 -20.40 10.48
N LEU A 102 -11.96 -20.29 9.55
CA LEU A 102 -12.05 -19.14 8.65
C LEU A 102 -12.32 -17.83 9.41
N ASN A 103 -13.25 -17.83 10.35
CA ASN A 103 -13.57 -16.65 11.15
C ASN A 103 -12.37 -16.16 11.96
N ARG A 104 -11.59 -17.08 12.55
CA ARG A 104 -10.35 -16.73 13.24
C ARG A 104 -9.38 -16.01 12.31
N ARG A 105 -9.14 -16.55 11.10
CA ARG A 105 -8.26 -15.90 10.11
C ARG A 105 -8.77 -14.54 9.65
N ILE A 106 -10.09 -14.33 9.61
CA ILE A 106 -10.67 -13.00 9.32
C ILE A 106 -10.30 -12.00 10.41
N ASN A 107 -10.43 -12.41 11.67
CA ASN A 107 -10.13 -11.54 12.79
C ASN A 107 -8.65 -11.16 12.79
N ASP A 108 -7.74 -12.12 12.50
CA ASP A 108 -6.31 -11.87 12.39
C ASP A 108 -6.00 -10.84 11.28
N VAL A 109 -6.54 -11.03 10.07
CA VAL A 109 -6.38 -10.08 8.95
C VAL A 109 -6.99 -8.72 9.27
N SER A 110 -8.13 -8.68 9.95
CA SER A 110 -8.78 -7.42 10.35
C SER A 110 -7.94 -6.65 11.36
N ALA A 111 -7.26 -7.35 12.28
CA ALA A 111 -6.35 -6.74 13.23
C ALA A 111 -5.13 -6.12 12.52
N GLU A 112 -4.52 -6.85 11.57
CA GLU A 112 -3.40 -6.36 10.76
C GLU A 112 -3.80 -5.13 9.92
N LEU A 113 -4.97 -5.15 9.27
CA LEU A 113 -5.48 -4.00 8.52
C LEU A 113 -5.68 -2.78 9.40
N ASN A 114 -6.13 -2.98 10.64
CA ASN A 114 -6.30 -1.89 11.61
C ASN A 114 -4.95 -1.28 12.01
N GLU A 115 -3.91 -2.11 12.15
CA GLU A 115 -2.53 -1.63 12.38
C GLU A 115 -2.01 -0.79 11.20
N VAL A 116 -2.24 -1.26 9.97
CA VAL A 116 -1.88 -0.50 8.75
C VAL A 116 -2.60 0.85 8.72
N ASN A 117 -3.90 0.90 9.02
CA ASN A 117 -4.66 2.14 9.09
C ASN A 117 -4.08 3.11 10.12
N ASN A 118 -3.69 2.63 11.30
CA ASN A 118 -3.07 3.46 12.33
C ASN A 118 -1.71 4.03 11.87
N LYS A 119 -0.92 3.24 11.15
CA LYS A 119 0.34 3.70 10.54
C LYS A 119 0.08 4.78 9.48
N LEU A 120 -0.93 4.61 8.63
CA LEU A 120 -1.31 5.61 7.62
C LEU A 120 -1.78 6.91 8.26
N LEU A 121 -2.57 6.86 9.33
CA LEU A 121 -2.98 8.04 10.10
C LEU A 121 -1.78 8.78 10.71
N SER A 122 -0.78 8.05 11.21
CA SER A 122 0.47 8.64 11.72
C SER A 122 1.25 9.35 10.62
N ILE A 123 1.35 8.75 9.45
CA ILE A 123 2.00 9.34 8.27
C ILE A 123 1.25 10.61 7.84
N HIS A 124 -0.09 10.55 7.78
CA HIS A 124 -0.92 11.69 7.42
C HIS A 124 -0.67 12.90 8.35
N ARG A 125 -0.60 12.68 9.66
CA ARG A 125 -0.27 13.72 10.64
C ARG A 125 1.11 14.36 10.38
N LYS A 126 2.11 13.55 10.01
CA LYS A 126 3.45 14.06 9.66
C LYS A 126 3.42 14.92 8.40
N VAL A 127 2.66 14.50 7.38
CA VAL A 127 2.47 15.28 6.15
C VAL A 127 1.78 16.61 6.45
N MET A 128 0.71 16.60 7.25
CA MET A 128 0.03 17.84 7.67
C MET A 128 0.99 18.80 8.37
N LYS A 129 1.80 18.31 9.31
CA LYS A 129 2.79 19.13 10.00
C LYS A 129 3.81 19.73 9.04
N SER A 130 4.31 18.95 8.08
CA SER A 130 5.22 19.44 7.04
C SER A 130 4.56 20.51 6.16
N ASN A 131 3.30 20.34 5.81
CA ASN A 131 2.55 21.36 5.06
C ASN A 131 2.41 22.65 5.84
N ASP A 132 2.14 22.59 7.17
CA ASP A 132 2.09 23.78 8.03
C ASP A 132 3.42 24.51 8.08
N GLU A 133 4.54 23.79 8.11
CA GLU A 133 5.88 24.39 8.06
C GLU A 133 6.12 25.10 6.72
N ILE A 134 5.71 24.51 5.60
CA ILE A 134 5.79 25.14 4.27
C ILE A 134 4.90 26.38 4.19
N ILE A 135 3.68 26.32 4.71
CA ILE A 135 2.76 27.47 4.73
C ILE A 135 3.37 28.62 5.53
N LYS A 136 3.88 28.34 6.72
CA LYS A 136 4.54 29.36 7.56
C LYS A 136 5.74 29.99 6.86
N PHE A 137 6.56 29.17 6.20
CA PHE A 137 7.70 29.66 5.42
C PHE A 137 7.25 30.57 4.27
N ASN A 138 6.23 30.15 3.51
CA ASN A 138 5.69 30.93 2.40
C ASN A 138 5.07 32.23 2.88
N THR A 139 4.29 32.23 3.96
CA THR A 139 3.69 33.43 4.55
C THR A 139 4.77 34.45 4.92
N LYS A 140 5.83 33.97 5.62
CA LYS A 140 6.95 34.86 5.98
C LYS A 140 7.64 35.47 4.77
N ASN A 141 7.87 34.69 3.71
CA ASN A 141 8.48 35.18 2.49
C ASN A 141 7.58 36.17 1.73
N LEU A 142 6.26 35.94 1.74
CA LEU A 142 5.29 36.89 1.17
C LEU A 142 5.27 38.23 1.94
N GLU A 143 5.35 38.17 3.26
CA GLU A 143 5.44 39.38 4.09
C GLU A 143 6.72 40.19 3.77
N VAL A 144 7.86 39.53 3.64
CA VAL A 144 9.13 40.15 3.24
C VAL A 144 9.03 40.77 1.85
N ALA A 145 8.49 40.05 0.88
CA ALA A 145 8.30 40.52 -0.49
C ALA A 145 7.34 41.70 -0.55
N TYR A 146 6.22 41.67 0.19
CA TYR A 146 5.26 42.75 0.28
C TYR A 146 5.90 44.01 0.85
N ASN A 147 6.61 43.92 1.98
CA ASN A 147 7.30 45.06 2.60
C ASN A 147 8.35 45.65 1.67
N PHE A 148 9.06 44.84 0.90
CA PHE A 148 10.02 45.32 -0.09
C PHE A 148 9.34 46.09 -1.23
N ILE A 149 8.20 45.62 -1.75
CA ILE A 149 7.45 46.26 -2.84
C ILE A 149 6.83 47.59 -2.39
N MET A 150 6.31 47.62 -1.15
CA MET A 150 5.63 48.82 -0.60
C MET A 150 6.59 49.89 -0.07
N GLY A 151 7.90 49.70 -0.29
CA GLY A 151 8.91 50.69 0.14
C GLY A 151 9.05 50.85 1.65
N GLY A 152 8.57 49.87 2.41
CA GLY A 152 8.84 49.80 3.84
C GLY A 152 10.34 49.61 4.05
N ASP A 153 10.89 50.36 5.02
CA ASP A 153 12.28 50.17 5.47
C ASP A 153 12.44 48.70 5.89
N SER A 154 12.78 47.84 4.94
CA SER A 154 13.13 46.47 5.22
C SER A 154 14.52 46.47 5.86
N LYS A 155 14.60 46.94 7.11
CA LYS A 155 15.52 46.34 8.07
C LYS A 155 15.05 44.93 8.37
N ALA A 156 14.70 44.18 7.33
CA ALA A 156 14.79 42.74 7.41
C ALA A 156 16.23 42.49 7.83
N ASP A 157 16.43 41.81 8.94
CA ASP A 157 17.71 41.29 9.42
C ASP A 157 18.32 40.32 8.38
N ALA A 158 18.51 40.77 7.16
CA ALA A 158 19.40 40.20 6.19
C ALA A 158 20.81 40.51 6.73
N LYS A 159 21.21 39.76 7.79
CA LYS A 159 22.62 39.62 8.11
C LYS A 159 23.31 39.39 6.79
N THR A 160 24.05 40.38 6.31
CA THR A 160 24.88 40.28 5.14
C THR A 160 25.88 39.17 5.46
N LEU A 161 25.62 37.99 4.94
CA LEU A 161 26.45 36.83 5.14
C LEU A 161 27.81 37.10 4.49
N SER A 162 28.89 36.90 5.23
CA SER A 162 30.23 36.94 4.65
C SER A 162 30.39 35.84 3.60
N ALA A 163 31.32 35.99 2.67
CA ALA A 163 31.62 34.94 1.69
C ALA A 163 32.00 33.60 2.36
N GLU A 164 32.67 33.65 3.53
CA GLU A 164 33.00 32.47 4.31
C GLU A 164 31.77 31.81 4.94
N ASP A 165 30.80 32.57 5.44
CA ASP A 165 29.53 32.05 5.95
C ASP A 165 28.71 31.39 4.85
N ILE A 166 28.74 31.94 3.62
CA ILE A 166 28.08 31.33 2.45
C ILE A 166 28.76 30.00 2.10
N ASP A 167 30.07 29.95 2.04
CA ASP A 167 30.84 28.73 1.76
C ASP A 167 30.51 27.62 2.77
N ILE A 168 30.51 27.92 4.08
CA ILE A 168 30.19 27.00 5.17
C ILE A 168 28.75 26.46 5.03
N LYS A 169 27.79 27.35 4.82
CA LYS A 169 26.39 26.97 4.68
C LYS A 169 26.13 26.15 3.42
N CYS A 170 26.72 26.52 2.29
CA CYS A 170 26.61 25.75 1.05
C CYS A 170 27.21 24.34 1.19
N ALA A 171 28.35 24.21 1.86
CA ALA A 171 28.97 22.92 2.12
C ALA A 171 28.09 22.03 3.03
N ALA A 172 27.53 22.60 4.09
CA ALA A 172 26.62 21.88 4.99
C ALA A 172 25.34 21.43 4.27
N LEU A 173 24.70 22.29 3.47
CA LEU A 173 23.50 22.00 2.69
C LEU A 173 23.76 20.97 1.60
N SER A 174 24.90 21.05 0.90
CA SER A 174 25.29 20.05 -0.09
C SER A 174 25.49 18.67 0.53
N LYS A 175 26.12 18.57 1.69
CA LYS A 175 26.25 17.31 2.44
C LYS A 175 24.89 16.75 2.85
N GLN A 176 24.01 17.60 3.34
CA GLN A 176 22.64 17.20 3.71
C GLN A 176 21.87 16.71 2.49
N ASN A 177 21.99 17.37 1.34
CA ASN A 177 21.33 16.99 0.10
C ASN A 177 21.87 15.65 -0.44
N GLU A 178 23.18 15.43 -0.37
CA GLU A 178 23.81 14.16 -0.71
C GLU A 178 23.26 13.01 0.17
N GLN A 179 23.12 13.25 1.48
CA GLN A 179 22.53 12.25 2.38
C GLN A 179 21.06 11.98 2.04
N ASN A 180 20.28 13.02 1.70
CA ASN A 180 18.90 12.89 1.26
C ASN A 180 18.82 12.05 -0.03
N ASN A 181 19.68 12.30 -1.00
CA ASN A 181 19.75 11.54 -2.25
C ASN A 181 20.07 10.06 -2.00
N LYS A 182 21.03 9.77 -1.12
CA LYS A 182 21.36 8.39 -0.73
C LYS A 182 20.16 7.69 -0.09
N ASN A 183 19.47 8.37 0.81
CA ASN A 183 18.28 7.83 1.47
C ASN A 183 17.13 7.59 0.46
N THR A 184 16.89 8.55 -0.43
CA THR A 184 15.86 8.45 -1.47
C THR A 184 16.15 7.30 -2.44
N SER A 185 17.42 7.12 -2.83
CA SER A 185 17.85 6.00 -3.69
C SER A 185 17.65 4.64 -3.02
N LYS A 186 17.91 4.53 -1.70
CA LYS A 186 17.61 3.31 -0.94
C LYS A 186 16.11 3.03 -0.88
N LEU A 187 15.30 4.05 -0.58
CA LEU A 187 13.85 3.94 -0.56
C LEU A 187 13.29 3.54 -1.91
N MET A 188 13.84 4.07 -3.02
CA MET A 188 13.43 3.72 -4.38
C MET A 188 13.62 2.23 -4.66
N LYS A 189 14.71 1.63 -4.23
CA LYS A 189 14.93 0.18 -4.36
C LYS A 189 13.87 -0.62 -3.60
N ILE A 190 13.64 -0.27 -2.32
CA ILE A 190 12.63 -0.94 -1.48
C ILE A 190 11.23 -0.82 -2.10
N VAL A 191 10.87 0.35 -2.63
CA VAL A 191 9.57 0.58 -3.26
C VAL A 191 9.41 -0.20 -4.56
N ASN A 192 10.47 -0.31 -5.37
CA ASN A 192 10.43 -1.14 -6.58
C ASN A 192 10.25 -2.62 -6.22
N GLU A 193 11.02 -3.16 -5.28
CA GLU A 193 10.86 -4.54 -4.81
C GLU A 193 9.45 -4.78 -4.24
N ALA A 194 8.92 -3.84 -3.45
CA ALA A 194 7.55 -3.93 -2.94
C ALA A 194 6.50 -3.90 -4.07
N LEU A 195 6.72 -3.12 -5.12
CA LEU A 195 5.83 -3.06 -6.28
C LEU A 195 5.85 -4.39 -7.05
N ASP A 196 7.03 -4.96 -7.28
CA ASP A 196 7.19 -6.25 -7.97
C ASP A 196 6.47 -7.37 -7.19
N ASN A 197 6.66 -7.43 -5.87
CA ASN A 197 5.97 -8.39 -4.99
C ASN A 197 4.44 -8.19 -5.02
N THR A 198 3.97 -6.95 -5.13
CA THR A 198 2.53 -6.64 -5.20
C THR A 198 1.92 -7.09 -6.53
N ILE A 199 2.65 -6.95 -7.63
CA ILE A 199 2.25 -7.44 -8.96
C ILE A 199 2.20 -8.96 -8.96
N GLU A 200 3.19 -9.63 -8.38
CA GLU A 200 3.18 -11.08 -8.23
C GLU A 200 1.97 -11.56 -7.40
N ALA A 201 1.69 -10.90 -6.28
CA ALA A 201 0.51 -11.19 -5.47
C ALA A 201 -0.80 -11.01 -6.26
N GLN A 202 -0.89 -10.03 -7.16
CA GLN A 202 -2.05 -9.84 -8.05
C GLN A 202 -2.23 -11.04 -8.99
N SER A 203 -1.14 -11.55 -9.56
CA SER A 203 -1.18 -12.76 -10.40
C SER A 203 -1.72 -13.97 -9.62
N GLN A 204 -1.22 -14.17 -8.39
CA GLN A 204 -1.68 -15.27 -7.52
C GLN A 204 -3.16 -15.12 -7.13
N VAL A 205 -3.66 -13.91 -6.91
CA VAL A 205 -5.09 -13.66 -6.64
C VAL A 205 -5.94 -14.03 -7.84
N SER A 206 -5.50 -13.71 -9.05
CA SER A 206 -6.17 -14.06 -10.30
C SER A 206 -6.20 -15.56 -10.54
N GLU A 207 -5.08 -16.24 -10.36
CA GLU A 207 -4.99 -17.72 -10.48
C GLU A 207 -5.94 -18.42 -9.49
N LYS A 208 -5.95 -17.98 -8.24
CA LYS A 208 -6.87 -18.54 -7.24
C LYS A 208 -8.33 -18.32 -7.63
N ARG A 209 -8.66 -17.19 -8.23
CA ARG A 209 -10.01 -16.90 -8.73
C ARG A 209 -10.44 -17.89 -9.83
N GLU A 210 -9.56 -18.17 -10.78
CA GLU A 210 -9.83 -19.17 -11.82
C GLU A 210 -10.10 -20.55 -11.24
N ARG A 211 -9.29 -20.98 -10.28
CA ARG A 211 -9.50 -22.27 -9.58
C ARG A 211 -10.83 -22.31 -8.81
N ILE A 212 -11.27 -21.22 -8.22
CA ILE A 212 -12.56 -21.12 -7.55
C ILE A 212 -13.70 -21.23 -8.56
N PHE A 213 -13.59 -20.61 -9.73
CA PHE A 213 -14.57 -20.75 -10.81
C PHE A 213 -14.62 -22.17 -11.38
N GLU A 214 -13.48 -22.83 -11.51
CA GLU A 214 -13.43 -24.23 -11.94
C GLU A 214 -14.16 -25.13 -10.94
N ASN A 215 -13.87 -24.99 -9.65
CA ASN A 215 -14.61 -25.69 -8.61
C ASN A 215 -16.12 -25.42 -8.71
N ARG A 216 -16.53 -24.17 -8.97
CA ARG A 216 -17.94 -23.83 -9.13
C ARG A 216 -18.59 -24.54 -10.30
N ARG A 217 -17.92 -24.66 -11.44
CA ARG A 217 -18.46 -25.42 -12.60
C ARG A 217 -18.74 -26.87 -12.22
N VAL A 218 -17.79 -27.52 -11.52
CA VAL A 218 -17.95 -28.89 -11.06
C VAL A 218 -19.12 -29.03 -10.09
N ILE A 219 -19.23 -28.12 -9.11
CA ILE A 219 -20.30 -28.11 -8.11
C ILE A 219 -21.67 -27.95 -8.78
N MET A 220 -21.78 -27.03 -9.73
CA MET A 220 -23.04 -26.79 -10.45
C MET A 220 -23.41 -27.98 -11.35
N GLY A 221 -22.43 -28.70 -11.92
CA GLY A 221 -22.64 -29.95 -12.62
C GLY A 221 -23.24 -31.02 -11.70
N ILE A 222 -22.57 -31.28 -10.56
CA ILE A 222 -23.04 -32.24 -9.55
C ILE A 222 -24.46 -31.90 -9.05
N ARG A 223 -24.71 -30.61 -8.79
CA ARG A 223 -26.04 -30.16 -8.34
C ARG A 223 -27.13 -30.47 -9.36
N LYS A 224 -26.86 -30.21 -10.63
CA LYS A 224 -27.79 -30.51 -11.70
C LYS A 224 -28.07 -32.02 -11.80
N ASP A 225 -27.03 -32.85 -11.67
CA ASP A 225 -27.18 -34.29 -11.68
C ASP A 225 -28.05 -34.79 -10.49
N ILE A 226 -27.85 -34.24 -9.29
CA ILE A 226 -28.65 -34.55 -8.10
C ILE A 226 -30.11 -34.17 -8.30
N GLU A 227 -30.41 -32.96 -8.82
CA GLU A 227 -31.77 -32.52 -9.10
C GLU A 227 -32.47 -33.43 -10.11
N LEU A 228 -31.76 -33.94 -11.12
CA LEU A 228 -32.31 -34.92 -12.07
C LEU A 228 -32.63 -36.27 -11.43
N PHE A 229 -31.87 -36.71 -10.41
CA PHE A 229 -32.13 -37.99 -9.71
C PHE A 229 -33.19 -37.87 -8.61
N THR A 230 -33.50 -36.67 -8.13
CA THR A 230 -34.51 -36.46 -7.06
C THR A 230 -35.91 -36.16 -7.62
N ASP A 231 -36.02 -35.81 -8.91
CA ASP A 231 -37.31 -35.53 -9.59
C ASP A 231 -37.86 -36.81 -10.31
N GLU A 232 -37.13 -37.95 -10.31
CA GLU A 232 -37.61 -39.29 -10.73
C GLU A 232 -38.14 -40.09 -9.50
#